data_7e78df561a1318648015fbb76e51771a
#
_entry.id   7e78df561a1318648015fbb76e51771a
#
_cell.length_a   1.000
_cell.length_b   1.000
_cell.length_c   1.000
_cell.angle_alpha   90.00
_cell.angle_beta   90.00
_cell.angle_gamma   90.00
#
_symmetry.space_group_name_H-M   'P 1'
#
loop_
_entity.id
_entity.type
_entity.pdbx_description
1 polymer ?
#
loop_
_entity_poly.entity_id
_entity_poly.type
_entity_poly.pdbx_seq_one_letter_code
_entity_poly.pdbx_strand_id
1 'polypeptide(L)'
;MNKTLEMFKPGLMLLIIACVAALILGLVNAGTEGRIAAIAEDTMNRAMQAVLPAESYSDNVVEDNGEVEAIYAAEGGGWVVQVTESGSQGLVTMMVGVSADYTCTGISITQSSETAGLGAIAGQASEKGDAFRAQFVGQSGTVAVTKDGGEIDAISGATITSKAVCRGVTAAIAACQSLSGAAAVSAPAPEAVPQPPVAPAVEPDPNVPTTSVQG
;
A
#
# COMPACT_ATOMS: atom_id res chain seq x y z
N MET A 1 -55.26 28.36 18.49
CA MET A 1 -54.88 27.24 17.58
C MET A 1 -53.78 27.59 16.61
N ASN A 2 -53.21 28.83 16.58
CA ASN A 2 -52.22 29.25 15.58
C ASN A 2 -50.76 29.25 16.08
N LYS A 3 -50.51 29.15 17.40
CA LYS A 3 -49.12 29.19 17.94
C LYS A 3 -48.33 27.92 17.71
N THR A 4 -48.97 26.80 17.67
CA THR A 4 -48.35 25.51 17.36
C THR A 4 -47.95 25.40 15.86
N LEU A 5 -48.79 25.97 14.97
CA LEU A 5 -48.50 25.99 13.54
C LEU A 5 -47.30 26.87 13.22
N GLU A 6 -47.08 27.96 13.97
CA GLU A 6 -45.94 28.85 13.80
C GLU A 6 -44.60 28.19 14.25
N MET A 7 -44.67 27.36 15.28
CA MET A 7 -43.51 26.57 15.72
C MET A 7 -43.07 25.48 14.72
N PHE A 8 -43.99 24.96 13.89
CA PHE A 8 -43.63 23.95 12.86
C PHE A 8 -43.12 24.53 11.57
N LYS A 9 -43.30 25.82 11.28
CA LYS A 9 -42.84 26.47 10.05
C LYS A 9 -41.33 26.36 9.83
N PRO A 10 -40.43 26.63 10.83
CA PRO A 10 -39.00 26.49 10.62
C PRO A 10 -38.57 25.04 10.42
N GLY A 11 -39.23 24.06 11.10
CA GLY A 11 -38.98 22.64 10.91
C GLY A 11 -39.36 22.15 9.50
N LEU A 12 -40.52 22.60 9.00
CA LEU A 12 -40.97 22.31 7.63
C LEU A 12 -40.03 22.91 6.58
N MET A 13 -39.53 24.11 6.81
CA MET A 13 -38.58 24.77 5.89
C MET A 13 -37.26 24.01 5.85
N LEU A 14 -36.71 23.56 6.99
CA LEU A 14 -35.52 22.73 7.06
C LEU A 14 -35.74 21.40 6.37
N LEU A 15 -36.92 20.77 6.56
CA LEU A 15 -37.28 19.52 5.89
C LEU A 15 -37.25 19.68 4.37
N ILE A 16 -37.87 20.72 3.85
CA ILE A 16 -37.89 20.98 2.39
C ILE A 16 -36.49 21.20 1.86
N ILE A 17 -35.66 21.97 2.54
CA ILE A 17 -34.25 22.20 2.11
C ILE A 17 -33.48 20.88 2.12
N ALA A 18 -33.62 20.06 3.17
CA ALA A 18 -32.97 18.77 3.25
C ALA A 18 -33.42 17.79 2.14
N CYS A 19 -34.73 17.74 1.86
CA CYS A 19 -35.28 16.94 0.78
C CYS A 19 -34.77 17.37 -0.59
N VAL A 20 -34.73 18.66 -0.86
CA VAL A 20 -34.21 19.20 -2.12
C VAL A 20 -32.72 18.90 -2.27
N ALA A 21 -31.93 19.10 -1.21
CA ALA A 21 -30.50 18.77 -1.21
C ALA A 21 -30.25 17.27 -1.44
N ALA A 22 -30.99 16.40 -0.75
CA ALA A 22 -30.90 14.95 -0.93
C ALA A 22 -31.28 14.51 -2.35
N LEU A 23 -32.33 15.13 -2.92
CA LEU A 23 -32.77 14.84 -4.27
C LEU A 23 -31.71 15.25 -5.32
N ILE A 24 -31.12 16.43 -5.17
CA ILE A 24 -30.06 16.90 -6.05
C ILE A 24 -28.85 15.97 -5.94
N LEU A 25 -28.42 15.63 -4.72
CA LEU A 25 -27.31 14.71 -4.51
C LEU A 25 -27.56 13.33 -5.13
N GLY A 26 -28.77 12.78 -4.95
CA GLY A 26 -29.19 11.49 -5.52
C GLY A 26 -29.18 11.52 -7.06
N LEU A 27 -29.66 12.59 -7.68
CA LEU A 27 -29.63 12.75 -9.14
C LEU A 27 -28.20 12.86 -9.70
N VAL A 28 -27.33 13.64 -9.01
CA VAL A 28 -25.91 13.75 -9.40
C VAL A 28 -25.22 12.39 -9.26
N ASN A 29 -25.42 11.69 -8.15
CA ASN A 29 -24.84 10.37 -7.93
C ASN A 29 -25.29 9.38 -9.04
N ALA A 30 -26.59 9.28 -9.31
CA ALA A 30 -27.11 8.40 -10.34
C ALA A 30 -26.58 8.73 -11.76
N GLY A 31 -26.33 10.01 -12.02
CA GLY A 31 -25.77 10.45 -13.30
C GLY A 31 -24.25 10.25 -13.44
N THR A 32 -23.53 10.11 -12.31
CA THR A 32 -22.06 10.00 -12.31
C THR A 32 -21.54 8.59 -12.06
N GLU A 33 -22.33 7.73 -11.41
CA GLU A 33 -21.93 6.36 -11.02
C GLU A 33 -21.40 5.54 -12.19
N GLY A 34 -22.11 5.50 -13.32
CA GLY A 34 -21.67 4.77 -14.51
C GLY A 34 -20.38 5.33 -15.11
N ARG A 35 -20.16 6.65 -15.04
CA ARG A 35 -18.93 7.27 -15.54
C ARG A 35 -17.75 7.02 -14.62
N ILE A 36 -17.98 6.99 -13.30
CA ILE A 36 -16.95 6.68 -12.31
C ILE A 36 -16.49 5.23 -12.48
N ALA A 37 -17.43 4.29 -12.64
CA ALA A 37 -17.10 2.88 -12.89
C ALA A 37 -16.29 2.69 -14.19
N ALA A 38 -16.71 3.33 -15.30
CA ALA A 38 -15.98 3.25 -16.57
C ALA A 38 -14.57 3.85 -16.49
N ILE A 39 -14.39 4.96 -15.75
CA ILE A 39 -13.07 5.58 -15.56
C ILE A 39 -12.19 4.69 -14.66
N ALA A 40 -12.75 4.07 -13.64
CA ALA A 40 -12.02 3.15 -12.78
C ALA A 40 -11.51 1.93 -13.56
N GLU A 41 -12.37 1.32 -14.39
CA GLU A 41 -12.01 0.21 -15.27
C GLU A 41 -10.93 0.59 -16.28
N ASP A 42 -11.06 1.74 -16.96
CA ASP A 42 -10.06 2.23 -17.90
C ASP A 42 -8.71 2.52 -17.22
N THR A 43 -8.75 3.11 -16.03
CA THR A 43 -7.55 3.37 -15.23
C THR A 43 -6.85 2.06 -14.83
N MET A 44 -7.62 1.06 -14.40
CA MET A 44 -7.11 -0.26 -14.05
C MET A 44 -6.47 -0.95 -15.26
N ASN A 45 -7.17 -0.97 -16.40
CA ASN A 45 -6.67 -1.56 -17.64
C ASN A 45 -5.37 -0.88 -18.11
N ARG A 46 -5.29 0.45 -18.04
CA ARG A 46 -4.07 1.19 -18.39
C ARG A 46 -2.93 0.87 -17.41
N ALA A 47 -3.22 0.74 -16.12
CA ALA A 47 -2.23 0.39 -15.12
C ALA A 47 -1.68 -1.03 -15.35
N MET A 48 -2.55 -2.01 -15.65
CA MET A 48 -2.14 -3.37 -16.00
C MET A 48 -1.27 -3.40 -17.25
N GLN A 49 -1.70 -2.71 -18.31
CA GLN A 49 -0.91 -2.60 -19.57
C GLN A 49 0.44 -1.90 -19.36
N ALA A 50 0.53 -0.96 -18.44
CA ALA A 50 1.78 -0.25 -18.16
C ALA A 50 2.81 -1.12 -17.41
N VAL A 51 2.36 -2.09 -16.59
CA VAL A 51 3.27 -2.93 -15.79
C VAL A 51 3.61 -4.25 -16.46
N LEU A 52 2.67 -4.82 -17.23
CA LEU A 52 2.87 -6.06 -17.99
C LEU A 52 1.96 -6.05 -19.22
N PRO A 53 2.42 -5.56 -20.39
CA PRO A 53 1.60 -5.54 -21.60
C PRO A 53 1.14 -6.95 -22.03
N ALA A 54 -0.17 -7.15 -22.17
CA ALA A 54 -0.78 -8.40 -22.64
C ALA A 54 -2.02 -8.11 -23.49
N GLU A 55 -2.43 -9.05 -24.33
CA GLU A 55 -3.66 -8.92 -25.13
C GLU A 55 -4.92 -9.02 -24.26
N SER A 56 -4.88 -9.88 -23.25
CA SER A 56 -5.96 -10.01 -22.27
C SER A 56 -5.43 -10.38 -20.89
N TYR A 57 -6.26 -10.13 -19.88
CA TYR A 57 -6.01 -10.54 -18.49
C TYR A 57 -7.19 -11.39 -18.04
N SER A 58 -6.90 -12.46 -17.28
CA SER A 58 -7.95 -13.27 -16.66
C SER A 58 -8.70 -12.48 -15.60
N ASP A 59 -9.88 -12.97 -15.25
CA ASP A 59 -10.54 -12.50 -14.03
C ASP A 59 -9.69 -12.80 -12.80
N ASN A 60 -9.97 -12.09 -11.71
CA ASN A 60 -9.27 -12.24 -10.44
C ASN A 60 -9.17 -13.71 -10.00
N VAL A 61 -7.95 -14.17 -9.74
CA VAL A 61 -7.64 -15.57 -9.40
C VAL A 61 -7.54 -15.80 -7.89
N VAL A 62 -7.40 -14.74 -7.10
CA VAL A 62 -7.17 -14.82 -5.65
C VAL A 62 -8.10 -13.90 -4.90
N GLU A 63 -8.67 -14.40 -3.82
CA GLU A 63 -9.42 -13.60 -2.86
C GLU A 63 -8.45 -12.74 -2.02
N ASP A 64 -8.94 -11.59 -1.57
CA ASP A 64 -8.23 -10.66 -0.70
C ASP A 64 -7.68 -11.37 0.56
N ASN A 65 -6.38 -11.28 0.76
CA ASN A 65 -5.70 -11.80 1.95
C ASN A 65 -5.12 -10.67 2.84
N GLY A 66 -5.56 -9.43 2.62
CA GLY A 66 -5.24 -8.25 3.40
C GLY A 66 -4.13 -7.37 2.82
N GLU A 67 -3.19 -7.90 2.06
CA GLU A 67 -2.15 -7.14 1.36
C GLU A 67 -2.34 -7.23 -0.15
N VAL A 68 -2.67 -8.42 -0.66
CA VAL A 68 -2.95 -8.69 -2.08
C VAL A 68 -4.46 -8.71 -2.28
N GLU A 69 -4.98 -7.75 -3.02
CA GLU A 69 -6.42 -7.62 -3.30
C GLU A 69 -6.85 -8.48 -4.48
N ALA A 70 -6.04 -8.54 -5.52
CA ALA A 70 -6.36 -9.28 -6.74
C ALA A 70 -5.10 -9.72 -7.50
N ILE A 71 -5.19 -10.86 -8.18
CA ILE A 71 -4.17 -11.34 -9.11
C ILE A 71 -4.82 -11.68 -10.44
N TYR A 72 -4.29 -11.13 -11.51
CA TYR A 72 -4.73 -11.33 -12.89
C TYR A 72 -3.62 -12.04 -13.66
N ALA A 73 -3.92 -13.19 -14.26
CA ALA A 73 -2.97 -13.84 -15.16
C ALA A 73 -2.99 -13.14 -16.52
N ALA A 74 -1.81 -12.79 -17.04
CA ALA A 74 -1.65 -12.17 -18.34
C ALA A 74 -1.56 -13.22 -19.44
N GLU A 75 -2.25 -13.02 -20.55
CA GLU A 75 -2.09 -13.85 -21.74
C GLU A 75 -0.67 -13.66 -22.31
N GLY A 76 0.06 -14.75 -22.47
CA GLY A 76 1.48 -14.72 -22.82
C GLY A 76 2.43 -15.01 -21.66
N GLY A 77 1.90 -15.12 -20.44
CA GLY A 77 2.64 -15.50 -19.22
C GLY A 77 2.91 -14.33 -18.28
N GLY A 78 2.99 -14.66 -17.00
CA GLY A 78 3.13 -13.69 -15.92
C GLY A 78 1.80 -13.25 -15.31
N TRP A 79 1.87 -12.35 -14.36
CA TRP A 79 0.73 -11.91 -13.56
C TRP A 79 0.77 -10.41 -13.33
N VAL A 80 -0.39 -9.81 -13.18
CA VAL A 80 -0.54 -8.47 -12.62
C VAL A 80 -1.22 -8.59 -11.26
N VAL A 81 -0.59 -8.04 -10.24
CA VAL A 81 -1.04 -8.15 -8.85
C VAL A 81 -1.44 -6.76 -8.35
N GLN A 82 -2.66 -6.66 -7.85
CA GLN A 82 -3.11 -5.48 -7.13
C GLN A 82 -2.79 -5.64 -5.65
N VAL A 83 -2.03 -4.69 -5.12
CA VAL A 83 -1.57 -4.69 -3.73
C VAL A 83 -1.89 -3.37 -3.08
N THR A 84 -2.34 -3.41 -1.83
CA THR A 84 -2.56 -2.22 -1.01
C THR A 84 -1.72 -2.30 0.26
N GLU A 85 -0.87 -1.29 0.45
CA GLU A 85 0.06 -1.19 1.56
C GLU A 85 -0.15 0.08 2.39
N SER A 86 0.17 -0.02 3.67
CA SER A 86 0.15 1.15 4.55
C SER A 86 1.40 2.01 4.33
N GLY A 87 1.19 3.22 3.83
CA GLY A 87 2.21 4.23 3.65
C GLY A 87 2.45 5.08 4.90
N SER A 88 2.83 6.35 4.70
CA SER A 88 3.10 7.30 5.79
C SER A 88 1.84 8.03 6.26
N GLN A 89 0.97 8.43 5.37
CA GLN A 89 -0.25 9.19 5.66
C GLN A 89 -1.52 8.38 5.39
N GLY A 90 -1.42 7.31 4.63
CA GLY A 90 -2.55 6.47 4.29
C GLY A 90 -2.16 5.28 3.42
N LEU A 91 -3.17 4.69 2.79
CA LEU A 91 -2.97 3.53 1.94
C LEU A 91 -2.37 3.94 0.59
N VAL A 92 -1.54 3.06 0.06
CA VAL A 92 -0.95 3.12 -1.27
C VAL A 92 -1.37 1.85 -2.01
N THR A 93 -2.25 2.00 -3.00
CA THR A 93 -2.67 0.90 -3.88
C THR A 93 -1.86 0.95 -5.16
N MET A 94 -1.33 -0.19 -5.56
CA MET A 94 -0.48 -0.32 -6.74
C MET A 94 -0.77 -1.59 -7.52
N MET A 95 -0.52 -1.53 -8.83
CA MET A 95 -0.41 -2.69 -9.71
C MET A 95 1.06 -3.05 -9.86
N VAL A 96 1.38 -4.30 -9.67
CA VAL A 96 2.73 -4.86 -9.82
C VAL A 96 2.69 -5.91 -10.92
N GLY A 97 3.45 -5.70 -11.99
CA GLY A 97 3.65 -6.71 -13.01
C GLY A 97 4.72 -7.70 -12.57
N VAL A 98 4.45 -8.98 -12.69
CA VAL A 98 5.37 -10.07 -12.35
C VAL A 98 5.47 -11.01 -13.56
N SER A 99 6.68 -11.22 -14.06
CA SER A 99 6.94 -12.15 -15.17
C SER A 99 6.77 -13.61 -14.75
N ALA A 100 6.78 -14.52 -15.72
CA ALA A 100 6.78 -15.95 -15.48
C ALA A 100 8.00 -16.44 -14.65
N ASP A 101 9.09 -15.68 -14.66
CA ASP A 101 10.31 -15.95 -13.87
C ASP A 101 10.30 -15.30 -12.48
N TYR A 102 9.13 -14.81 -12.03
CA TYR A 102 8.93 -14.12 -10.75
C TYR A 102 9.79 -12.87 -10.56
N THR A 103 10.07 -12.16 -11.64
CA THR A 103 10.72 -10.84 -11.59
C THR A 103 9.69 -9.74 -11.82
N CYS A 104 9.87 -8.62 -11.13
CA CYS A 104 9.02 -7.44 -11.32
C CYS A 104 9.28 -6.84 -12.70
N THR A 105 8.24 -6.69 -13.51
CA THR A 105 8.32 -6.07 -14.84
C THR A 105 8.05 -4.57 -14.79
N GLY A 106 7.35 -4.12 -13.75
CA GLY A 106 7.02 -2.71 -13.53
C GLY A 106 6.02 -2.54 -12.41
N ILE A 107 5.90 -1.31 -11.93
CA ILE A 107 4.89 -0.92 -10.94
C ILE A 107 4.13 0.31 -11.40
N SER A 108 2.84 0.37 -11.08
CA SER A 108 1.97 1.52 -11.31
C SER A 108 1.16 1.80 -10.06
N ILE A 109 1.35 2.97 -9.45
CA ILE A 109 0.56 3.37 -8.28
C ILE A 109 -0.76 3.94 -8.77
N THR A 110 -1.86 3.25 -8.48
CA THR A 110 -3.21 3.61 -8.93
C THR A 110 -3.91 4.52 -7.94
N GLN A 111 -3.61 4.39 -6.65
CA GLN A 111 -4.18 5.22 -5.60
C GLN A 111 -3.17 5.48 -4.49
N SER A 112 -3.13 6.72 -4.01
CA SER A 112 -2.23 7.11 -2.93
C SER A 112 -2.84 8.27 -2.14
N SER A 113 -2.88 8.12 -0.82
CA SER A 113 -3.30 9.17 0.12
C SER A 113 -2.11 9.92 0.72
N GLU A 114 -0.94 9.83 0.10
CA GLU A 114 0.31 10.40 0.58
C GLU A 114 0.41 11.91 0.36
N THR A 115 1.27 12.56 1.12
CA THR A 115 1.50 14.01 1.03
C THR A 115 2.08 14.39 -0.34
N ALA A 116 1.45 15.39 -0.98
CA ALA A 116 1.93 15.96 -2.24
C ALA A 116 3.36 16.50 -2.10
N GLY A 117 4.22 16.22 -3.09
CA GLY A 117 5.62 16.63 -3.07
C GLY A 117 6.55 15.75 -2.21
N LEU A 118 6.00 14.74 -1.51
CA LEU A 118 6.74 13.74 -0.75
C LEU A 118 6.37 12.33 -1.20
N GLY A 119 5.60 11.57 -0.40
CA GLY A 119 5.19 10.20 -0.73
C GLY A 119 4.38 10.07 -2.03
N ALA A 120 3.56 11.07 -2.35
CA ALA A 120 2.79 11.10 -3.59
C ALA A 120 3.66 11.11 -4.87
N ILE A 121 4.95 11.48 -4.78
CA ILE A 121 5.89 11.44 -5.91
C ILE A 121 5.99 10.03 -6.49
N ALA A 122 5.89 9.00 -5.67
CA ALA A 122 5.97 7.61 -6.12
C ALA A 122 4.96 7.28 -7.23
N GLY A 123 3.74 7.87 -7.17
CA GLY A 123 2.68 7.69 -8.18
C GLY A 123 2.60 8.80 -9.24
N GLN A 124 3.35 9.88 -9.10
CA GLN A 124 3.27 11.00 -10.03
C GLN A 124 4.03 10.71 -11.34
N ALA A 125 3.46 11.16 -12.47
CA ALA A 125 4.15 11.22 -13.75
C ALA A 125 5.16 12.38 -13.71
N SER A 126 6.34 12.11 -13.19
CA SER A 126 7.44 13.06 -13.03
C SER A 126 8.77 12.33 -13.13
N GLU A 127 9.83 13.02 -13.51
CA GLU A 127 11.17 12.44 -13.63
C GLU A 127 11.58 11.67 -12.36
N LYS A 128 11.30 12.24 -11.18
CA LYS A 128 11.61 11.58 -9.88
C LYS A 128 10.74 10.36 -9.62
N GLY A 129 9.45 10.43 -9.93
CA GLY A 129 8.52 9.32 -9.78
C GLY A 129 8.84 8.19 -10.75
N ASP A 130 9.14 8.53 -12.00
CA ASP A 130 9.51 7.56 -13.03
C ASP A 130 10.84 6.89 -12.69
N ALA A 131 11.87 7.66 -12.26
CA ALA A 131 13.14 7.12 -11.80
C ALA A 131 12.98 6.20 -10.57
N PHE A 132 12.10 6.54 -9.63
CA PHE A 132 11.83 5.69 -8.48
C PHE A 132 11.20 4.36 -8.92
N ARG A 133 10.15 4.41 -9.76
CA ARG A 133 9.47 3.19 -10.24
C ARG A 133 10.36 2.30 -11.10
N ALA A 134 11.25 2.89 -11.89
CA ALA A 134 12.17 2.16 -12.76
C ALA A 134 13.13 1.23 -11.98
N GLN A 135 13.44 1.53 -10.71
CA GLN A 135 14.33 0.72 -9.89
C GLN A 135 13.74 -0.67 -9.56
N PHE A 136 12.43 -0.81 -9.65
CA PHE A 136 11.75 -2.08 -9.34
C PHE A 136 11.79 -3.08 -10.50
N VAL A 137 12.06 -2.61 -11.70
CA VAL A 137 12.14 -3.48 -12.88
C VAL A 137 13.32 -4.44 -12.75
N GLY A 138 13.05 -5.74 -12.89
CA GLY A 138 14.05 -6.80 -12.74
C GLY A 138 14.27 -7.26 -11.30
N GLN A 139 13.66 -6.62 -10.30
CA GLN A 139 13.74 -7.07 -8.90
C GLN A 139 12.99 -8.39 -8.71
N SER A 140 13.52 -9.24 -7.82
CA SER A 140 12.95 -10.55 -7.50
C SER A 140 13.09 -10.86 -6.01
N GLY A 141 12.25 -11.76 -5.49
CA GLY A 141 12.27 -12.14 -4.09
C GLY A 141 11.93 -10.98 -3.15
N THR A 142 12.74 -10.76 -2.13
CA THR A 142 12.54 -9.69 -1.14
C THR A 142 13.15 -8.38 -1.63
N VAL A 143 12.32 -7.37 -1.79
CA VAL A 143 12.72 -6.03 -2.23
C VAL A 143 12.75 -5.08 -1.02
N ALA A 144 13.84 -4.35 -0.84
CA ALA A 144 14.00 -3.42 0.27
C ALA A 144 14.73 -2.14 -0.17
N VAL A 145 14.60 -1.09 0.64
CA VAL A 145 15.34 0.16 0.42
C VAL A 145 16.80 0.00 0.87
N THR A 146 17.70 0.80 0.29
CA THR A 146 19.15 0.79 0.59
C THR A 146 19.45 0.93 2.08
N LYS A 147 18.65 1.69 2.83
CA LYS A 147 18.79 1.84 4.30
C LYS A 147 18.54 0.54 5.07
N ASP A 148 17.79 -0.39 4.49
CA ASP A 148 17.46 -1.70 5.08
C ASP A 148 18.26 -2.83 4.41
N GLY A 149 19.32 -2.49 3.67
CA GLY A 149 20.19 -3.47 3.02
C GLY A 149 19.73 -3.93 1.64
N GLY A 150 18.69 -3.31 1.07
CA GLY A 150 18.22 -3.57 -0.29
C GLY A 150 18.87 -2.67 -1.35
N GLU A 151 18.29 -2.65 -2.55
CA GLU A 151 18.82 -1.95 -3.73
C GLU A 151 17.99 -0.71 -4.12
N ILE A 152 16.84 -0.46 -3.49
CA ILE A 152 15.94 0.64 -3.85
C ILE A 152 16.33 1.92 -3.12
N ASP A 153 16.64 2.96 -3.87
CA ASP A 153 16.84 4.29 -3.32
C ASP A 153 15.50 4.93 -2.97
N ALA A 154 15.34 5.21 -1.68
CA ALA A 154 14.11 5.81 -1.18
C ALA A 154 13.94 7.25 -1.66
N ILE A 155 12.71 7.66 -1.95
CA ILE A 155 12.37 9.05 -2.22
C ILE A 155 12.74 9.90 -1.02
N SER A 156 13.49 10.97 -1.24
CA SER A 156 13.91 11.89 -0.17
C SER A 156 12.72 12.45 0.57
N GLY A 157 12.72 12.29 1.90
CA GLY A 157 11.60 12.70 2.76
C GLY A 157 10.39 11.76 2.76
N ALA A 158 10.40 10.66 1.98
CA ALA A 158 9.30 9.70 1.90
C ALA A 158 9.74 8.24 2.09
N THR A 159 10.66 8.01 3.01
CA THR A 159 11.22 6.66 3.27
C THR A 159 10.14 5.64 3.67
N ILE A 160 9.13 6.05 4.45
CA ILE A 160 8.06 5.14 4.88
C ILE A 160 7.23 4.70 3.68
N THR A 161 6.85 5.64 2.80
CA THR A 161 6.14 5.33 1.56
C THR A 161 6.97 4.44 0.64
N SER A 162 8.28 4.73 0.50
CA SER A 162 9.19 3.91 -0.31
C SER A 162 9.29 2.47 0.22
N LYS A 163 9.34 2.30 1.54
CA LYS A 163 9.28 0.96 2.18
C LYS A 163 7.95 0.26 1.95
N ALA A 164 6.82 0.99 1.97
CA ALA A 164 5.51 0.43 1.66
C ALA A 164 5.49 -0.13 0.22
N VAL A 165 6.01 0.63 -0.75
CA VAL A 165 6.11 0.15 -2.13
C VAL A 165 7.00 -1.10 -2.23
N CYS A 166 8.14 -1.15 -1.54
CA CYS A 166 9.00 -2.34 -1.50
C CYS A 166 8.28 -3.56 -0.93
N ARG A 167 7.53 -3.40 0.17
CA ARG A 167 6.73 -4.51 0.75
C ARG A 167 5.68 -5.00 -0.22
N GLY A 168 4.94 -4.08 -0.86
CA GLY A 168 3.93 -4.46 -1.84
C GLY A 168 4.50 -5.22 -3.04
N VAL A 169 5.67 -4.84 -3.55
CA VAL A 169 6.33 -5.61 -4.62
C VAL A 169 6.77 -6.98 -4.12
N THR A 170 7.30 -7.08 -2.90
CA THR A 170 7.67 -8.36 -2.28
C THR A 170 6.44 -9.27 -2.12
N ALA A 171 5.33 -8.73 -1.61
CA ALA A 171 4.07 -9.46 -1.44
C ALA A 171 3.52 -9.95 -2.78
N ALA A 172 3.57 -9.13 -3.84
CA ALA A 172 3.14 -9.51 -5.17
C ALA A 172 3.95 -10.68 -5.75
N ILE A 173 5.28 -10.62 -5.63
CA ILE A 173 6.17 -11.70 -6.10
C ILE A 173 5.90 -12.98 -5.32
N ALA A 174 5.80 -12.91 -3.98
CA ALA A 174 5.52 -14.06 -3.12
C ALA A 174 4.15 -14.71 -3.42
N ALA A 175 3.13 -13.89 -3.68
CA ALA A 175 1.81 -14.37 -4.06
C ALA A 175 1.83 -15.16 -5.39
N CYS A 176 2.53 -14.65 -6.40
CA CYS A 176 2.69 -15.36 -7.68
C CYS A 176 3.45 -16.68 -7.52
N GLN A 177 4.49 -16.72 -6.68
CA GLN A 177 5.24 -17.94 -6.38
C GLN A 177 4.36 -19.00 -5.71
N SER A 178 3.50 -18.59 -4.76
CA SER A 178 2.58 -19.51 -4.07
C SER A 178 1.52 -20.09 -5.01
N LEU A 179 1.00 -19.30 -5.94
CA LEU A 179 0.04 -19.76 -6.96
C LEU A 179 0.63 -20.84 -7.88
N SER A 180 1.90 -20.72 -8.20
CA SER A 180 2.55 -21.66 -9.12
C SER A 180 3.07 -22.92 -8.43
N GLY A 181 2.86 -23.11 -7.13
CA GLY A 181 3.37 -24.24 -6.36
C GLY A 181 4.91 -24.24 -6.21
N ALA A 182 5.58 -23.15 -6.59
CA ALA A 182 6.96 -22.93 -6.25
C ALA A 182 7.03 -22.70 -4.74
N ALA A 183 7.75 -23.55 -4.01
CA ALA A 183 7.95 -23.42 -2.58
C ALA A 183 8.40 -21.98 -2.29
N ALA A 184 7.65 -21.29 -1.43
CA ALA A 184 8.05 -19.98 -0.96
C ALA A 184 9.53 -20.06 -0.56
N VAL A 185 10.36 -19.25 -1.20
CA VAL A 185 11.73 -19.08 -0.73
C VAL A 185 11.56 -18.49 0.67
N SER A 186 11.83 -19.36 1.67
CA SER A 186 11.81 -18.96 3.07
C SER A 186 12.65 -17.68 3.17
N ALA A 187 12.01 -16.59 3.48
CA ALA A 187 12.73 -15.37 3.79
C ALA A 187 13.81 -15.75 4.81
N PRO A 188 15.09 -15.39 4.63
CA PRO A 188 16.06 -15.59 5.70
C PRO A 188 15.47 -14.90 6.93
N ALA A 189 15.25 -15.69 7.99
CA ALA A 189 14.82 -15.16 9.27
C ALA A 189 15.70 -13.93 9.56
N PRO A 190 15.14 -12.80 10.01
CA PRO A 190 15.95 -11.64 10.32
C PRO A 190 17.06 -12.12 11.26
N GLU A 191 18.29 -12.02 10.76
CA GLU A 191 19.47 -12.45 11.49
C GLU A 191 19.41 -11.74 12.83
N ALA A 192 19.27 -12.53 13.89
CA ALA A 192 19.14 -11.99 15.25
C ALA A 192 20.29 -11.02 15.44
N VAL A 193 19.98 -9.74 15.59
CA VAL A 193 20.95 -8.69 15.91
C VAL A 193 21.77 -9.25 17.07
N PRO A 194 23.10 -9.41 16.94
CA PRO A 194 23.91 -9.92 18.03
C PRO A 194 23.66 -9.03 19.24
N GLN A 195 23.03 -9.58 20.26
CA GLN A 195 22.92 -8.86 21.53
C GLN A 195 24.36 -8.57 22.00
N PRO A 196 24.68 -7.34 22.35
CA PRO A 196 25.98 -7.05 22.95
C PRO A 196 26.17 -7.98 24.16
N PRO A 197 27.36 -8.54 24.34
CA PRO A 197 27.61 -9.48 25.43
C PRO A 197 27.15 -8.86 26.74
N VAL A 198 26.22 -9.55 27.41
CA VAL A 198 25.78 -9.20 28.75
C VAL A 198 27.02 -9.23 29.60
N ALA A 199 27.44 -8.06 30.11
CA ALA A 199 28.55 -7.98 31.06
C ALA A 199 28.26 -8.94 32.22
N PRO A 200 29.24 -9.76 32.66
CA PRO A 200 29.03 -10.65 33.78
C PRO A 200 28.60 -9.82 34.99
N ALA A 201 27.57 -10.32 35.65
CA ALA A 201 27.10 -9.71 36.92
C ALA A 201 28.31 -9.57 37.85
N VAL A 202 28.60 -8.33 38.24
CA VAL A 202 29.61 -8.07 39.26
C VAL A 202 29.11 -8.69 40.57
N GLU A 203 29.72 -9.79 40.98
CA GLU A 203 29.50 -10.33 42.32
C GLU A 203 29.84 -9.24 43.36
N PRO A 204 28.99 -9.03 44.37
CA PRO A 204 29.27 -8.06 45.41
C PRO A 204 30.53 -8.50 46.18
N ASP A 205 31.53 -7.65 46.18
CA ASP A 205 32.78 -7.83 46.93
C ASP A 205 32.46 -8.01 48.44
N PRO A 206 32.79 -9.16 49.06
CA PRO A 206 32.47 -9.42 50.46
C PRO A 206 33.26 -8.54 51.45
N ASN A 207 34.08 -7.62 50.96
CA ASN A 207 35.00 -6.85 51.80
C ASN A 207 34.64 -5.35 51.91
N VAL A 208 33.42 -4.95 51.57
CA VAL A 208 32.96 -3.58 51.81
C VAL A 208 32.41 -3.47 53.24
N PRO A 209 33.02 -2.70 54.13
CA PRO A 209 32.53 -2.52 55.51
C PRO A 209 31.20 -1.74 55.43
N THR A 210 30.15 -2.34 55.97
CA THR A 210 28.85 -1.68 56.22
C THR A 210 29.02 -0.68 57.35
N THR A 211 29.13 0.59 56.98
CA THR A 211 29.06 1.68 57.93
C THR A 211 27.58 1.89 58.30
N SER A 212 27.23 1.37 59.49
CA SER A 212 25.94 1.66 60.12
C SER A 212 25.96 3.11 60.62
N VAL A 213 25.17 3.98 59.98
CA VAL A 213 24.84 5.31 60.54
C VAL A 213 23.58 5.13 61.39
N GLN A 214 23.77 5.08 62.70
CA GLN A 214 22.73 5.39 63.68
C GLN A 214 22.75 6.89 63.92
N GLY A 215 21.55 7.52 63.83
CA GLY A 215 21.31 8.90 64.13
C GLY A 215 19.91 9.29 63.83
#